data_4e8f7e9f623e077be50004607f963e6a
#
_entry.id   4e8f7e9f623e077be50004607f963e6a
#
_cell.length_a   1.000
_cell.length_b   1.000
_cell.length_c   1.000
_cell.angle_alpha   90.00
_cell.angle_beta   90.00
_cell.angle_gamma   90.00
#
_symmetry.space_group_name_H-M   'P 1'
#
loop_
_entity.id
_entity.type
_entity.pdbx_description
1 polymer ?
#
loop_
_entity_poly.entity_id
_entity_poly.type
_entity_poly.pdbx_seq_one_letter_code
_entity_poly.pdbx_strand_id
1 'polypeptide(L)'
;QVNCMATVTLCHHFSPAMLERHRGAIIIVASNSAYAGAPYIANYAATKAYDLSLAEALWYEFKPLGIDVLGFSPQGTNTPGMRRGMPTLSEGEAPEGIMLADEAVRFALGQLGSIASIRPDLPEKYSLARQEVTSTAGDFTRTLAIHKG
;
A
#
# COMPACT_ATOMS: atom_id res chain seq x y z
N GLN A 1 13.07 -10.21 6.61
CA GLN A 1 13.52 -10.48 5.21
C GLN A 1 12.32 -10.64 4.26
N VAL A 2 11.34 -11.50 4.59
CA VAL A 2 10.23 -11.79 3.66
C VAL A 2 9.44 -10.54 3.27
N ASN A 3 9.02 -9.71 4.21
CA ASN A 3 8.17 -8.55 3.89
C ASN A 3 8.90 -7.44 3.11
N CYS A 4 10.12 -7.08 3.48
CA CYS A 4 10.82 -5.97 2.82
C CYS A 4 11.64 -6.44 1.61
N MET A 5 12.49 -7.47 1.80
CA MET A 5 13.40 -7.91 0.74
C MET A 5 12.67 -8.55 -0.43
N ALA A 6 11.60 -9.33 -0.17
CA ALA A 6 10.82 -9.90 -1.27
C ALA A 6 10.15 -8.80 -2.09
N THR A 7 9.55 -7.79 -1.45
CA THR A 7 8.88 -6.69 -2.14
C THR A 7 9.84 -5.96 -3.08
N VAL A 8 10.99 -5.50 -2.57
CA VAL A 8 11.95 -4.76 -3.41
C VAL A 8 12.55 -5.64 -4.50
N THR A 9 12.85 -6.92 -4.19
CA THR A 9 13.40 -7.87 -5.18
C THR A 9 12.43 -8.12 -6.33
N LEU A 10 11.15 -8.32 -6.03
CA LEU A 10 10.11 -8.51 -7.05
C LEU A 10 9.90 -7.25 -7.87
N CYS A 11 9.84 -6.08 -7.25
CA CYS A 11 9.77 -4.80 -7.98
C CYS A 11 10.96 -4.65 -8.93
N HIS A 12 12.18 -4.88 -8.43
CA HIS A 12 13.40 -4.81 -9.25
C HIS A 12 13.41 -5.83 -10.39
N HIS A 13 12.90 -7.04 -10.15
CA HIS A 13 12.89 -8.10 -11.17
C HIS A 13 11.89 -7.82 -12.30
N PHE A 14 10.69 -7.35 -11.98
CA PHE A 14 9.61 -7.19 -12.97
C PHE A 14 9.58 -5.82 -13.65
N SER A 15 10.10 -4.77 -13.01
CA SER A 15 10.04 -3.41 -13.56
C SER A 15 10.81 -3.22 -14.87
N PRO A 16 11.97 -3.83 -15.16
CA PRO A 16 12.68 -3.60 -16.44
C PRO A 16 11.82 -3.89 -17.66
N ALA A 17 11.13 -5.04 -17.68
CA ALA A 17 10.26 -5.41 -18.79
C ALA A 17 9.01 -4.51 -18.90
N MET A 18 8.54 -3.93 -17.80
CA MET A 18 7.45 -2.94 -17.80
C MET A 18 7.95 -1.60 -18.33
N LEU A 19 9.14 -1.17 -17.94
CA LEU A 19 9.79 0.05 -18.40
C LEU A 19 10.05 0.03 -19.90
N GLU A 20 10.57 -1.08 -20.41
CA GLU A 20 10.85 -1.26 -21.85
C GLU A 20 9.58 -1.09 -22.70
N ARG A 21 8.45 -1.65 -22.26
CA ARG A 21 7.17 -1.54 -23.01
C ARG A 21 6.32 -0.32 -22.61
N HIS A 22 6.79 0.53 -21.71
CA HIS A 22 6.06 1.69 -21.15
C HIS A 22 4.64 1.34 -20.68
N ARG A 23 4.47 0.15 -20.14
CA ARG A 23 3.17 -0.34 -19.66
C ARG A 23 3.34 -1.43 -18.62
N GLY A 24 2.71 -1.23 -17.45
CA GLY A 24 2.69 -2.19 -16.37
C GLY A 24 1.93 -1.67 -15.16
N ALA A 25 1.77 -2.55 -14.18
CA ALA A 25 1.18 -2.17 -12.90
C ALA A 25 1.77 -3.00 -11.76
N ILE A 26 1.93 -2.37 -10.60
CA ILE A 26 2.41 -2.98 -9.37
C ILE A 26 1.49 -2.58 -8.22
N ILE A 27 0.96 -3.54 -7.47
CA ILE A 27 0.26 -3.29 -6.22
C ILE A 27 1.09 -3.86 -5.08
N ILE A 28 1.55 -3.00 -4.18
CA ILE A 28 2.26 -3.39 -2.97
C ILE A 28 1.27 -3.41 -1.81
N VAL A 29 1.01 -4.60 -1.28
CA VAL A 29 0.06 -4.78 -0.18
C VAL A 29 0.76 -4.50 1.15
N ALA A 30 0.52 -3.32 1.69
CA ALA A 30 0.95 -2.91 3.02
C ALA A 30 -0.02 -3.41 4.12
N SER A 31 -0.42 -2.58 5.04
CA SER A 31 -1.40 -2.86 6.11
C SER A 31 -1.79 -1.56 6.79
N ASN A 32 -2.94 -1.54 7.47
CA ASN A 32 -3.30 -0.45 8.39
C ASN A 32 -2.22 -0.20 9.46
N SER A 33 -1.50 -1.24 9.88
CA SER A 33 -0.38 -1.13 10.81
C SER A 33 0.81 -0.34 10.27
N ALA A 34 0.85 -0.01 8.98
CA ALA A 34 1.89 0.83 8.39
C ALA A 34 1.86 2.29 8.88
N TYR A 35 0.73 2.75 9.42
CA TYR A 35 0.52 4.15 9.79
C TYR A 35 0.88 4.50 11.24
N ALA A 36 0.98 3.50 12.11
CA ALA A 36 1.35 3.69 13.50
C ALA A 36 2.04 2.45 14.07
N GLY A 37 2.93 2.65 15.04
CA GLY A 37 3.49 1.55 15.81
C GLY A 37 2.40 0.87 16.63
N ALA A 38 2.42 -0.46 16.70
CA ALA A 38 1.48 -1.23 17.49
C ALA A 38 2.21 -2.19 18.44
N PRO A 39 1.79 -2.27 19.72
CA PRO A 39 2.35 -3.23 20.66
C PRO A 39 2.25 -4.68 20.12
N TYR A 40 3.20 -5.50 20.48
CA TYR A 40 3.29 -6.92 20.12
C TYR A 40 3.52 -7.23 18.63
N ILE A 41 3.33 -6.27 17.72
CA ILE A 41 3.57 -6.39 16.27
C ILE A 41 4.52 -5.32 15.72
N ALA A 42 5.38 -4.73 16.55
CA ALA A 42 6.25 -3.62 16.21
C ALA A 42 7.07 -3.86 14.93
N ASN A 43 7.72 -5.01 14.82
CA ASN A 43 8.50 -5.37 13.64
C ASN A 43 7.64 -5.54 12.38
N TYR A 44 6.45 -6.14 12.50
CA TYR A 44 5.50 -6.24 11.39
C TYR A 44 5.05 -4.85 10.93
N ALA A 45 4.64 -3.98 11.85
CA ALA A 45 4.23 -2.61 11.54
C ALA A 45 5.34 -1.85 10.81
N ALA A 46 6.60 -1.95 11.27
CA ALA A 46 7.75 -1.35 10.62
C ALA A 46 7.98 -1.87 9.19
N THR A 47 7.83 -3.20 8.96
CA THR A 47 7.95 -3.75 7.61
C THR A 47 6.83 -3.28 6.68
N LYS A 48 5.62 -3.09 7.19
CA LYS A 48 4.49 -2.59 6.41
C LYS A 48 4.58 -1.09 6.13
N ALA A 49 5.18 -0.32 7.02
CA ALA A 49 5.56 1.07 6.77
C ALA A 49 6.62 1.18 5.66
N TYR A 50 7.58 0.27 5.63
CA TYR A 50 8.54 0.16 4.53
C TYR A 50 7.84 -0.12 3.19
N ASP A 51 6.95 -1.12 3.13
CA ASP A 51 6.20 -1.48 1.92
C ASP A 51 5.38 -0.28 1.40
N LEU A 52 4.72 0.46 2.28
CA LEU A 52 3.92 1.64 1.92
C LEU A 52 4.79 2.77 1.37
N SER A 53 5.88 3.09 2.06
CA SER A 53 6.82 4.14 1.62
C SER A 53 7.48 3.80 0.30
N LEU A 54 7.85 2.53 0.08
CA LEU A 54 8.39 2.06 -1.20
C LEU A 54 7.36 2.22 -2.33
N ALA A 55 6.10 1.84 -2.10
CA ALA A 55 5.04 1.98 -3.10
C ALA A 55 4.83 3.44 -3.51
N GLU A 56 4.77 4.35 -2.54
CA GLU A 56 4.62 5.79 -2.77
C GLU A 56 5.78 6.35 -3.59
N ALA A 57 7.03 5.99 -3.27
CA ALA A 57 8.20 6.41 -4.02
C ALA A 57 8.17 5.89 -5.46
N LEU A 58 7.92 4.59 -5.65
CA LEU A 58 7.85 3.98 -6.97
C LEU A 58 6.69 4.53 -7.82
N TRP A 59 5.58 4.96 -7.22
CA TRP A 59 4.50 5.62 -7.94
C TRP A 59 4.99 6.91 -8.62
N TYR A 60 5.72 7.76 -7.90
CA TYR A 60 6.29 9.00 -8.47
C TYR A 60 7.34 8.72 -9.53
N GLU A 61 8.19 7.73 -9.33
CA GLU A 61 9.26 7.38 -10.28
C GLU A 61 8.70 6.75 -11.57
N PHE A 62 7.70 5.89 -11.46
CA PHE A 62 7.22 5.05 -12.56
C PHE A 62 6.02 5.62 -13.32
N LYS A 63 5.22 6.48 -12.69
CA LYS A 63 4.05 7.12 -13.33
C LYS A 63 4.40 7.84 -14.63
N PRO A 64 5.47 8.68 -14.70
CA PRO A 64 5.87 9.32 -15.95
C PRO A 64 6.33 8.33 -17.03
N LEU A 65 6.66 7.10 -16.64
CA LEU A 65 7.17 6.04 -17.53
C LEU A 65 6.06 5.07 -17.97
N GLY A 66 4.80 5.36 -17.66
CA GLY A 66 3.65 4.57 -18.08
C GLY A 66 3.39 3.33 -17.22
N ILE A 67 3.90 3.29 -15.98
CA ILE A 67 3.68 2.17 -15.06
C ILE A 67 2.90 2.69 -13.85
N ASP A 68 1.78 2.04 -13.55
CA ASP A 68 0.98 2.34 -12.38
C ASP A 68 1.48 1.59 -11.16
N VAL A 69 1.66 2.29 -10.03
CA VAL A 69 1.99 1.68 -8.75
C VAL A 69 0.96 2.08 -7.72
N LEU A 70 0.57 1.17 -6.85
CA LEU A 70 -0.36 1.43 -5.75
C LEU A 70 0.15 0.81 -4.46
N GLY A 71 0.29 1.60 -3.40
CA GLY A 71 0.40 1.16 -2.02
C GLY A 71 -0.99 0.89 -1.44
N PHE A 72 -1.34 -0.37 -1.21
CA PHE A 72 -2.64 -0.75 -0.66
C PHE A 72 -2.51 -1.19 0.79
N SER A 73 -3.20 -0.50 1.68
CA SER A 73 -3.20 -0.76 3.12
C SER A 73 -4.57 -1.28 3.57
N PRO A 74 -4.90 -2.57 3.36
CA PRO A 74 -6.19 -3.12 3.75
C PRO A 74 -6.38 -3.11 5.26
N GLN A 75 -7.63 -3.13 5.68
CA GLN A 75 -8.04 -3.57 7.00
C GLN A 75 -7.76 -5.06 7.19
N GLY A 76 -8.15 -5.64 8.33
CA GLY A 76 -8.20 -7.08 8.48
C GLY A 76 -8.95 -7.67 7.29
N THR A 77 -8.38 -8.70 6.65
CA THR A 77 -9.00 -9.29 5.45
C THR A 77 -9.28 -10.75 5.71
N ASN A 78 -10.54 -11.16 5.56
CA ASN A 78 -10.97 -12.54 5.77
C ASN A 78 -10.31 -13.45 4.72
N THR A 79 -9.23 -14.08 5.11
CA THR A 79 -8.46 -15.03 4.33
C THR A 79 -8.30 -16.33 5.11
N PRO A 80 -7.96 -17.46 4.45
CA PRO A 80 -7.62 -18.69 5.17
C PRO A 80 -6.52 -18.50 6.22
N GLY A 81 -5.57 -17.57 5.96
CA GLY A 81 -4.51 -17.22 6.91
C GLY A 81 -5.06 -16.54 8.15
N MET A 82 -5.95 -15.58 8.00
CA MET A 82 -6.57 -14.86 9.11
C MET A 82 -7.46 -15.79 9.95
N ARG A 83 -8.26 -16.63 9.30
CA ARG A 83 -9.13 -17.59 9.99
C ARG A 83 -8.36 -18.60 10.86
N ARG A 84 -7.13 -18.96 10.49
CA ARG A 84 -6.26 -19.79 11.36
C ARG A 84 -5.88 -19.08 12.67
N GLY A 85 -5.73 -17.77 12.64
CA GLY A 85 -5.43 -16.95 13.83
C GLY A 85 -6.68 -16.49 14.60
N MET A 86 -7.86 -16.56 13.98
CA MET A 86 -9.15 -16.17 14.54
C MET A 86 -10.20 -17.28 14.27
N PRO A 87 -10.21 -18.34 15.08
CA PRO A 87 -11.08 -19.50 14.84
C PRO A 87 -12.59 -19.21 14.88
N THR A 88 -12.98 -18.07 15.46
CA THR A 88 -14.37 -17.59 15.49
C THR A 88 -14.83 -16.93 14.20
N LEU A 89 -13.91 -16.62 13.28
CA LEU A 89 -14.21 -15.98 12.01
C LEU A 89 -14.52 -17.04 10.95
N SER A 90 -15.76 -17.08 10.48
CA SER A 90 -16.19 -18.01 9.43
C SER A 90 -15.90 -17.46 8.04
N GLU A 91 -15.88 -18.34 7.05
CA GLU A 91 -15.74 -17.94 5.65
C GLU A 91 -16.94 -17.10 5.19
N GLY A 92 -16.65 -16.02 4.47
CA GLY A 92 -17.69 -15.09 4.01
C GLY A 92 -18.16 -14.06 5.04
N GLU A 93 -17.68 -14.12 6.28
CA GLU A 93 -18.00 -13.11 7.29
C GLU A 93 -17.10 -11.90 7.17
N ALA A 94 -17.69 -10.70 7.32
CA ALA A 94 -16.97 -9.42 7.34
C ALA A 94 -17.46 -8.57 8.53
N PRO A 95 -17.11 -8.94 9.79
CA PRO A 95 -17.40 -8.10 10.94
C PRO A 95 -16.66 -6.77 10.85
N GLU A 96 -17.04 -5.81 11.69
CA GLU A 96 -16.43 -4.48 11.70
C GLU A 96 -14.89 -4.56 11.76
N GLY A 97 -14.23 -3.82 10.89
CA GLY A 97 -12.76 -3.81 10.76
C GLY A 97 -12.20 -4.98 9.94
N ILE A 98 -13.03 -5.83 9.36
CA ILE A 98 -12.63 -6.93 8.47
C ILE A 98 -13.34 -6.78 7.12
N MET A 99 -12.58 -6.97 6.04
CA MET A 99 -13.08 -6.98 4.65
C MET A 99 -13.13 -8.42 4.12
N LEU A 100 -13.97 -8.68 3.15
CA LEU A 100 -13.83 -9.87 2.32
C LEU A 100 -12.63 -9.72 1.36
N ALA A 101 -11.97 -10.82 1.05
CA ALA A 101 -10.76 -10.78 0.22
C ALA A 101 -11.03 -10.26 -1.20
N ASP A 102 -12.15 -10.62 -1.79
CA ASP A 102 -12.56 -10.16 -3.12
C ASP A 102 -12.97 -8.68 -3.15
N GLU A 103 -13.56 -8.16 -2.07
CA GLU A 103 -13.84 -6.73 -1.90
C GLU A 103 -12.53 -5.94 -1.82
N ALA A 104 -11.57 -6.40 -1.03
CA ALA A 104 -10.26 -5.78 -0.90
C ALA A 104 -9.54 -5.71 -2.25
N VAL A 105 -9.57 -6.79 -3.04
CA VAL A 105 -8.98 -6.84 -4.38
C VAL A 105 -9.68 -5.89 -5.34
N ARG A 106 -11.02 -5.93 -5.41
CA ARG A 106 -11.80 -5.00 -6.27
C ARG A 106 -11.53 -3.54 -5.93
N PHE A 107 -11.48 -3.22 -4.64
CA PHE A 107 -11.18 -1.87 -4.18
C PHE A 107 -9.79 -1.42 -4.63
N ALA A 108 -8.75 -2.24 -4.41
CA ALA A 108 -7.39 -1.92 -4.81
C ALA A 108 -7.26 -1.73 -6.33
N LEU A 109 -7.83 -2.63 -7.12
CA LEU A 109 -7.81 -2.55 -8.58
C LEU A 109 -8.55 -1.31 -9.11
N GLY A 110 -9.64 -0.88 -8.45
CA GLY A 110 -10.37 0.33 -8.81
C GLY A 110 -9.61 1.62 -8.55
N GLN A 111 -8.58 1.60 -7.68
CA GLN A 111 -7.75 2.77 -7.36
C GLN A 111 -6.42 2.80 -8.11
N LEU A 112 -6.05 1.70 -8.74
CA LEU A 112 -4.79 1.58 -9.47
C LEU A 112 -4.69 2.62 -10.59
N GLY A 113 -3.58 3.32 -10.65
CA GLY A 113 -3.33 4.39 -11.60
C GLY A 113 -3.89 5.77 -11.20
N SER A 114 -4.75 5.84 -10.19
CA SER A 114 -5.38 7.08 -9.74
C SER A 114 -4.62 7.77 -8.61
N ILE A 115 -4.12 7.00 -7.65
CA ILE A 115 -3.44 7.50 -6.45
C ILE A 115 -2.22 6.65 -6.09
N ALA A 116 -1.28 7.23 -5.33
CA ALA A 116 -0.05 6.55 -4.91
C ALA A 116 -0.30 5.49 -3.84
N SER A 117 -1.20 5.77 -2.89
CA SER A 117 -1.53 4.84 -1.81
C SER A 117 -2.95 5.04 -1.31
N ILE A 118 -3.55 3.98 -0.78
CA ILE A 118 -4.91 4.03 -0.23
C ILE A 118 -5.12 3.08 0.95
N ARG A 119 -5.97 3.55 1.87
CA ARG A 119 -6.50 2.82 3.01
C ARG A 119 -8.04 2.90 3.00
N PRO A 120 -8.76 1.77 2.93
CA PRO A 120 -10.22 1.76 2.72
C PRO A 120 -11.06 2.44 3.81
N ASP A 121 -10.55 2.46 5.04
CA ASP A 121 -11.22 3.05 6.20
C ASP A 121 -10.96 4.55 6.38
N LEU A 122 -10.09 5.14 5.56
CA LEU A 122 -9.86 6.59 5.55
C LEU A 122 -10.62 7.25 4.40
N PRO A 123 -11.27 8.40 4.66
CA PRO A 123 -11.78 9.23 3.60
C PRO A 123 -10.68 9.60 2.60
N GLU A 124 -11.02 9.66 1.31
CA GLU A 124 -10.10 9.92 0.20
C GLU A 124 -9.22 11.16 0.42
N LYS A 125 -9.76 12.20 1.07
CA LYS A 125 -9.03 13.41 1.44
C LYS A 125 -7.78 13.17 2.32
N TYR A 126 -7.75 12.10 3.10
CA TYR A 126 -6.58 11.74 3.93
C TYR A 126 -5.56 10.89 3.17
N SER A 127 -5.99 10.19 2.14
CA SER A 127 -5.09 9.49 1.21
C SER A 127 -4.29 10.49 0.38
N LEU A 128 -4.89 11.62 0.03
CA LEU A 128 -4.27 12.71 -0.74
C LEU A 128 -3.25 13.54 0.07
N ALA A 129 -3.39 13.64 1.39
CA ALA A 129 -2.51 14.46 2.23
C ALA A 129 -1.03 13.99 2.25
N ARG A 130 -0.75 12.78 1.79
CA ARG A 130 0.63 12.27 1.58
C ARG A 130 1.17 12.52 0.17
N GLN A 131 0.34 13.02 -0.76
CA GLN A 131 0.69 13.12 -2.17
C GLN A 131 1.50 14.37 -2.55
N GLU A 132 1.64 15.36 -1.67
CA GLU A 132 2.47 16.55 -1.96
C GLU A 132 3.95 16.31 -1.67
N VAL A 133 4.56 15.40 -2.43
CA VAL A 133 6.00 15.42 -2.62
C VAL A 133 6.26 16.10 -3.96
N THR A 134 6.38 17.41 -3.93
CA THR A 134 6.82 18.16 -5.11
C THR A 134 8.33 17.95 -5.30
N SER A 135 8.70 17.15 -6.28
CA SER A 135 10.03 17.09 -6.83
C SER A 135 10.19 18.23 -7.82
N THR A 136 10.80 19.35 -7.43
CA THR A 136 11.34 20.32 -8.35
C THR A 136 12.86 20.15 -8.36
N ALA A 137 13.39 19.66 -9.49
CA ALA A 137 14.79 19.80 -9.91
C ALA A 137 15.86 19.61 -8.79
N GLY A 138 15.89 18.46 -8.15
CA GLY A 138 16.96 18.09 -7.21
C GLY A 138 16.72 18.45 -5.75
N ASP A 139 15.68 19.19 -5.41
CA ASP A 139 15.31 19.49 -4.02
C ASP A 139 14.15 18.61 -3.56
N PHE A 140 14.42 17.63 -2.69
CA PHE A 140 13.41 16.91 -1.94
C PHE A 140 12.84 17.78 -0.82
N THR A 141 11.87 18.61 -1.12
CA THR A 141 11.11 19.31 -0.08
C THR A 141 9.99 18.38 0.39
N ARG A 142 10.23 17.69 1.48
CA ARG A 142 9.22 16.85 2.15
C ARG A 142 8.28 17.77 2.93
N THR A 143 7.19 18.19 2.34
CA THR A 143 6.12 18.86 3.08
C THR A 143 5.29 17.80 3.80
N LEU A 144 5.59 17.57 5.07
CA LEU A 144 4.69 16.89 5.98
C LEU A 144 3.54 17.85 6.28
N ALA A 145 2.42 17.70 5.61
CA ALA A 145 1.17 18.32 6.04
C ALA A 145 0.70 17.64 7.33
N ILE A 146 1.15 18.18 8.47
CA ILE A 146 0.59 17.83 9.77
C ILE A 146 -0.74 18.55 9.86
N HIS A 147 -1.84 17.83 9.66
CA HIS A 147 -3.16 18.35 9.98
C HIS A 147 -3.24 18.48 11.51
N LYS A 148 -3.23 19.72 11.99
CA LYS A 148 -3.70 20.05 13.33
C LYS A 148 -5.21 19.80 13.36
N GLY A 149 -5.63 18.85 14.19
CA GLY A 149 -7.03 18.62 14.56
C GLY A 149 -7.63 19.82 15.27
#